data_a3ba79194c825aef590bded1e1cb2736
#
_entry.id   a3ba79194c825aef590bded1e1cb2736
#
_cell.length_a   1.000
_cell.length_b   1.000
_cell.length_c   1.000
_cell.angle_alpha   90.00
_cell.angle_beta   90.00
_cell.angle_gamma   90.00
#
_symmetry.space_group_name_H-M   'P 1'
#
loop_
_entity.id
_entity.type
_entity.pdbx_description
1 polymer ?
#
loop_
_entity_poly.entity_id
_entity_poly.type
_entity_poly.pdbx_seq_one_letter_code
_entity_poly.pdbx_strand_id
1 'polypeptide(L)'
;MIAPDWLWIPITVWAAFAQTLRNAAQRSLTAELGTLGATLVRFLYGLPFAILWLIGLQAIGGYWLPAPNFAFAGWVSFGAVSQIIATALLLRVMAMRNFTLGVAYSKTEIIQVAIFGLIVLGDPVTVTTALAVGCGTLGVLLLSPADRERPLRTMLTGWTSVPAMLGLASGAFFAFSAVGYRGAALALGDTPFMMSAAFALVAAQSLQTVLLGGWLLARDPPVVWRVFGAWRRSVFAGFMGAAASAGWFTAMAIEPLAHVRTLGLIELLFASIVSRKIFRERLSRLEIAGMGLLTLGLVIVTVGR
;
A
#
# COMPACT_ATOMS: atom_id res chain seq x y z
N MET A 1 24.50 -5.47 -7.56
CA MET A 1 23.83 -5.85 -8.83
C MET A 1 22.93 -4.68 -9.20
N ILE A 2 23.17 -4.04 -10.33
CA ILE A 2 22.34 -2.91 -10.81
C ILE A 2 21.07 -3.53 -11.40
N ALA A 3 19.91 -3.12 -10.91
CA ALA A 3 18.62 -3.58 -11.44
C ALA A 3 18.41 -3.05 -12.86
N PRO A 4 17.86 -3.84 -13.80
CA PRO A 4 17.42 -3.30 -15.08
C PRO A 4 16.36 -2.20 -14.88
N ASP A 5 16.43 -1.14 -15.67
CA ASP A 5 15.59 0.06 -15.52
C ASP A 5 14.07 -0.21 -15.62
N TRP A 6 13.66 -1.29 -16.26
CA TRP A 6 12.26 -1.69 -16.41
C TRP A 6 11.75 -2.62 -15.32
N LEU A 7 12.62 -3.18 -14.46
CA LEU A 7 12.29 -4.26 -13.51
C LEU A 7 11.22 -3.83 -12.49
N TRP A 8 11.21 -2.57 -12.07
CA TRP A 8 10.23 -2.04 -11.15
C TRP A 8 8.78 -2.12 -11.65
N ILE A 9 8.57 -2.10 -13.00
CA ILE A 9 7.24 -2.12 -13.61
C ILE A 9 6.49 -3.41 -13.29
N PRO A 10 6.95 -4.62 -13.69
CA PRO A 10 6.26 -5.86 -13.37
C PRO A 10 6.18 -6.12 -11.87
N ILE A 11 7.18 -5.71 -11.09
CA ILE A 11 7.16 -5.83 -9.63
C ILE A 11 6.04 -4.98 -9.03
N THR A 12 5.87 -3.74 -9.49
CA THR A 12 4.80 -2.85 -9.03
C THR A 12 3.42 -3.38 -9.41
N VAL A 13 3.25 -3.87 -10.64
CA VAL A 13 1.99 -4.48 -11.10
C VAL A 13 1.63 -5.70 -10.24
N TRP A 14 2.59 -6.58 -9.97
CA TRP A 14 2.41 -7.71 -9.06
C TRP A 14 2.03 -7.26 -7.64
N ALA A 15 2.74 -6.27 -7.09
CA ALA A 15 2.46 -5.73 -5.77
C ALA A 15 1.04 -5.17 -5.66
N ALA A 16 0.58 -4.43 -6.67
CA ALA A 16 -0.77 -3.88 -6.76
C ALA A 16 -1.84 -4.98 -6.83
N PHE A 17 -1.60 -6.04 -7.62
CA PHE A 17 -2.48 -7.19 -7.70
C PHE A 17 -2.60 -7.93 -6.37
N ALA A 18 -1.47 -8.30 -5.76
CA ALA A 18 -1.43 -8.96 -4.47
C ALA A 18 -2.07 -8.10 -3.36
N GLN A 19 -1.86 -6.78 -3.41
CA GLN A 19 -2.50 -5.83 -2.50
C GLN A 19 -4.02 -5.81 -2.63
N THR A 20 -4.55 -5.88 -3.86
CA THR A 20 -5.99 -5.94 -4.10
C THR A 20 -6.60 -7.20 -3.44
N LEU A 21 -5.97 -8.36 -3.64
CA LEU A 21 -6.42 -9.62 -3.03
C LEU A 21 -6.33 -9.57 -1.51
N ARG A 22 -5.23 -9.04 -0.95
CA ARG A 22 -5.09 -8.83 0.48
C ARG A 22 -6.20 -7.93 1.03
N ASN A 23 -6.45 -6.77 0.40
CA ASN A 23 -7.46 -5.82 0.84
C ASN A 23 -8.86 -6.46 0.86
N ALA A 24 -9.21 -7.24 -0.15
CA ALA A 24 -10.47 -7.97 -0.21
C ALA A 24 -10.57 -9.00 0.93
N ALA A 25 -9.52 -9.78 1.16
CA ALA A 25 -9.46 -10.76 2.24
C ALA A 25 -9.55 -10.11 3.63
N GLN A 26 -8.79 -9.03 3.88
CA GLN A 26 -8.85 -8.30 5.15
C GLN A 26 -10.23 -7.69 5.40
N ARG A 27 -10.88 -7.12 4.36
CA ARG A 27 -12.23 -6.58 4.50
C ARG A 27 -13.22 -7.66 4.94
N SER A 28 -13.14 -8.88 4.40
CA SER A 28 -14.02 -9.98 4.81
C SER A 28 -13.84 -10.37 6.28
N LEU A 29 -12.64 -10.15 6.84
CA LEU A 29 -12.32 -10.45 8.24
C LEU A 29 -12.75 -9.34 9.21
N THR A 30 -13.03 -8.12 8.74
CA THR A 30 -13.37 -7.00 9.64
C THR A 30 -14.65 -7.20 10.42
N ALA A 31 -15.63 -7.93 9.85
CA ALA A 31 -16.89 -8.23 10.53
C ALA A 31 -16.70 -9.11 11.77
N GLU A 32 -15.73 -10.02 11.74
CA GLU A 32 -15.46 -10.99 12.82
C GLU A 32 -14.40 -10.47 13.80
N LEU A 33 -13.33 -9.87 13.28
CA LEU A 33 -12.14 -9.49 14.05
C LEU A 33 -12.10 -8.01 14.43
N GLY A 34 -13.02 -7.21 13.88
CA GLY A 34 -12.92 -5.76 13.96
C GLY A 34 -11.79 -5.19 13.08
N THR A 35 -11.70 -3.88 13.01
CA THR A 35 -10.71 -3.18 12.16
C THR A 35 -9.27 -3.47 12.58
N LEU A 36 -8.98 -3.41 13.87
CA LEU A 36 -7.61 -3.59 14.38
C LEU A 36 -7.17 -5.06 14.35
N GLY A 37 -8.07 -6.01 14.63
CA GLY A 37 -7.78 -7.43 14.46
C GLY A 37 -7.47 -7.78 13.01
N ALA A 38 -8.28 -7.30 12.06
CA ALA A 38 -8.02 -7.47 10.63
C ALA A 38 -6.72 -6.76 10.17
N THR A 39 -6.33 -5.66 10.84
CA THR A 39 -5.04 -5.01 10.61
C THR A 39 -3.88 -5.89 11.10
N LEU A 40 -4.01 -6.47 12.30
CA LEU A 40 -3.00 -7.37 12.87
C LEU A 40 -2.79 -8.62 12.00
N VAL A 41 -3.84 -9.18 11.42
CA VAL A 41 -3.76 -10.34 10.50
C VAL A 41 -2.70 -10.13 9.43
N ARG A 42 -2.66 -8.95 8.81
CA ARG A 42 -1.69 -8.64 7.75
C ARG A 42 -0.24 -8.81 8.21
N PHE A 43 0.07 -8.34 9.41
CA PHE A 43 1.43 -8.33 9.92
C PHE A 43 1.81 -9.68 10.54
N LEU A 44 0.98 -10.20 11.43
CA LEU A 44 1.21 -11.45 12.13
C LEU A 44 1.34 -12.65 11.17
N TYR A 45 0.37 -12.82 10.26
CA TYR A 45 0.38 -13.92 9.30
C TYR A 45 1.24 -13.64 8.06
N GLY A 46 1.62 -12.39 7.83
CA GLY A 46 2.58 -12.03 6.78
C GLY A 46 4.03 -12.28 7.18
N LEU A 47 4.36 -12.12 8.47
CA LEU A 47 5.72 -12.22 8.98
C LEU A 47 6.43 -13.54 8.64
N PRO A 48 5.82 -14.74 8.79
CA PRO A 48 6.47 -15.99 8.39
C PRO A 48 6.88 -16.01 6.92
N PHE A 49 6.05 -15.49 6.02
CA PHE A 49 6.35 -15.43 4.59
C PHE A 49 7.44 -14.42 4.27
N ALA A 50 7.49 -13.29 4.97
CA ALA A 50 8.57 -12.32 4.85
C ALA A 50 9.91 -12.92 5.31
N ILE A 51 9.92 -13.67 6.41
CA ILE A 51 11.10 -14.39 6.90
C ILE A 51 11.54 -15.45 5.89
N LEU A 52 10.61 -16.24 5.36
CA LEU A 52 10.93 -17.25 4.34
C LEU A 52 11.52 -16.61 3.08
N TRP A 53 11.03 -15.45 2.67
CA TRP A 53 11.61 -14.71 1.54
C TRP A 53 13.04 -14.25 1.84
N LEU A 54 13.29 -13.67 3.03
CA LEU A 54 14.62 -13.25 3.46
C LEU A 54 15.60 -14.43 3.50
N ILE A 55 15.20 -15.57 4.10
CA ILE A 55 16.01 -16.80 4.16
C ILE A 55 16.27 -17.34 2.75
N GLY A 56 15.25 -17.32 1.87
CA GLY A 56 15.40 -17.75 0.48
C GLY A 56 16.44 -16.92 -0.28
N LEU A 57 16.47 -15.60 -0.09
CA LEU A 57 17.48 -14.73 -0.69
C LEU A 57 18.87 -15.00 -0.14
N GLN A 58 19.01 -15.31 1.14
CA GLN A 58 20.31 -15.71 1.72
C GLN A 58 20.78 -17.07 1.19
N ALA A 59 19.91 -18.09 1.25
CA ALA A 59 20.27 -19.47 0.93
C ALA A 59 20.52 -19.67 -0.58
N ILE A 60 19.70 -19.04 -1.44
CA ILE A 60 19.75 -19.22 -2.90
C ILE A 60 20.59 -18.12 -3.56
N GLY A 61 20.47 -16.87 -3.10
CA GLY A 61 21.17 -15.73 -3.66
C GLY A 61 22.56 -15.49 -3.09
N GLY A 62 22.94 -16.17 -2.01
CA GLY A 62 24.22 -15.97 -1.34
C GLY A 62 24.42 -14.59 -0.73
N TYR A 63 23.32 -13.84 -0.50
CA TYR A 63 23.40 -12.49 0.04
C TYR A 63 23.64 -12.51 1.55
N TRP A 64 24.53 -11.60 2.01
CA TRP A 64 24.77 -11.39 3.44
C TRP A 64 23.66 -10.51 4.05
N LEU A 65 23.33 -10.76 5.33
CA LEU A 65 22.44 -9.87 6.08
C LEU A 65 23.09 -8.51 6.25
N PRO A 66 22.37 -7.41 5.94
CA PRO A 66 22.89 -6.08 6.19
C PRO A 66 22.99 -5.82 7.70
N ALA A 67 23.98 -5.02 8.11
CA ALA A 67 24.09 -4.52 9.47
C ALA A 67 23.15 -3.31 9.63
N PRO A 68 22.12 -3.37 10.47
CA PRO A 68 21.23 -2.24 10.70
C PRO A 68 21.96 -1.13 11.45
N ASN A 69 21.71 0.11 11.05
CA ASN A 69 22.21 1.32 11.73
C ASN A 69 21.05 2.12 12.37
N PHE A 70 21.38 3.17 13.12
CA PHE A 70 20.36 4.01 13.77
C PHE A 70 19.40 4.68 12.77
N ALA A 71 19.89 5.10 11.60
CA ALA A 71 19.07 5.69 10.57
C ALA A 71 18.04 4.67 10.03
N PHE A 72 18.48 3.43 9.75
CA PHE A 72 17.59 2.33 9.38
C PHE A 72 16.51 2.10 10.44
N ALA A 73 16.92 2.00 11.72
CA ALA A 73 15.98 1.78 12.82
C ALA A 73 14.94 2.90 12.92
N GLY A 74 15.35 4.16 12.79
CA GLY A 74 14.46 5.31 12.78
C GLY A 74 13.47 5.28 11.61
N TRP A 75 13.96 5.07 10.39
CA TRP A 75 13.15 5.03 9.19
C TRP A 75 12.15 3.86 9.18
N VAL A 76 12.59 2.65 9.54
CA VAL A 76 11.70 1.49 9.57
C VAL A 76 10.64 1.62 10.66
N SER A 77 10.96 2.19 11.82
CA SER A 77 10.01 2.43 12.90
C SER A 77 8.96 3.46 12.50
N PHE A 78 9.37 4.58 11.90
CA PHE A 78 8.47 5.59 11.36
C PHE A 78 7.52 5.00 10.30
N GLY A 79 8.08 4.24 9.35
CA GLY A 79 7.30 3.56 8.33
C GLY A 79 6.31 2.53 8.89
N ALA A 80 6.74 1.73 9.87
CA ALA A 80 5.93 0.69 10.49
C ALA A 80 4.73 1.26 11.26
N VAL A 81 4.94 2.27 12.09
CA VAL A 81 3.86 2.95 12.84
C VAL A 81 2.89 3.62 11.87
N SER A 82 3.41 4.37 10.90
CA SER A 82 2.59 5.01 9.87
C SER A 82 1.73 4.00 9.12
N GLN A 83 2.27 2.83 8.77
CA GLN A 83 1.52 1.80 8.04
C GLN A 83 0.44 1.11 8.90
N ILE A 84 0.65 0.94 10.21
CA ILE A 84 -0.40 0.47 11.12
C ILE A 84 -1.58 1.43 11.08
N ILE A 85 -1.33 2.72 11.28
CA ILE A 85 -2.36 3.76 11.28
C ILE A 85 -3.06 3.81 9.91
N ALA A 86 -2.30 3.86 8.82
CA ALA A 86 -2.83 3.88 7.46
C ALA A 86 -3.78 2.71 7.18
N THR A 87 -3.36 1.48 7.53
CA THR A 87 -4.15 0.28 7.29
C THR A 87 -5.41 0.25 8.15
N ALA A 88 -5.33 0.64 9.42
CA ALA A 88 -6.49 0.73 10.30
C ALA A 88 -7.51 1.75 9.79
N LEU A 89 -7.06 2.94 9.36
CA LEU A 89 -7.93 3.96 8.77
C LEU A 89 -8.57 3.47 7.47
N LEU A 90 -7.82 2.83 6.57
CA LEU A 90 -8.33 2.27 5.33
C LEU A 90 -9.44 1.26 5.57
N LEU A 91 -9.20 0.28 6.45
CA LEU A 91 -10.21 -0.74 6.78
C LEU A 91 -11.43 -0.12 7.46
N ARG A 92 -11.25 0.93 8.27
CA ARG A 92 -12.35 1.68 8.87
C ARG A 92 -13.24 2.33 7.82
N VAL A 93 -12.63 2.99 6.82
CA VAL A 93 -13.38 3.59 5.70
C VAL A 93 -14.10 2.53 4.88
N MET A 94 -13.45 1.41 4.59
CA MET A 94 -14.05 0.29 3.87
C MET A 94 -15.24 -0.35 4.63
N ALA A 95 -15.23 -0.30 5.96
CA ALA A 95 -16.34 -0.77 6.79
C ALA A 95 -17.50 0.24 6.83
N MET A 96 -17.24 1.53 6.69
CA MET A 96 -18.26 2.60 6.70
C MET A 96 -18.91 2.83 5.33
N ARG A 97 -18.21 2.51 4.24
CA ARG A 97 -18.59 2.77 2.85
C ARG A 97 -18.21 1.60 1.94
N ASN A 98 -18.45 1.74 0.63
CA ASN A 98 -18.08 0.75 -0.36
C ASN A 98 -16.56 0.59 -0.45
N PHE A 99 -16.09 -0.62 -0.77
CA PHE A 99 -14.68 -0.98 -0.94
C PHE A 99 -13.92 -0.02 -1.86
N THR A 100 -14.51 0.27 -3.04
CA THR A 100 -13.90 1.13 -4.06
C THR A 100 -13.67 2.56 -3.55
N LEU A 101 -14.64 3.15 -2.81
CA LEU A 101 -14.50 4.51 -2.26
C LEU A 101 -13.39 4.60 -1.20
N GLY A 102 -13.30 3.60 -0.32
CA GLY A 102 -12.24 3.56 0.69
C GLY A 102 -10.85 3.51 0.04
N VAL A 103 -10.69 2.67 -0.99
CA VAL A 103 -9.44 2.58 -1.75
C VAL A 103 -9.16 3.89 -2.49
N ALA A 104 -10.16 4.48 -3.15
CA ALA A 104 -9.98 5.69 -3.95
C ALA A 104 -9.50 6.89 -3.12
N TYR A 105 -10.12 7.14 -1.95
CA TYR A 105 -9.65 8.23 -1.07
C TYR A 105 -8.21 8.03 -0.58
N SER A 106 -7.80 6.79 -0.30
CA SER A 106 -6.42 6.53 0.10
C SER A 106 -5.41 6.76 -1.03
N LYS A 107 -5.84 6.75 -2.30
CA LYS A 107 -4.96 6.97 -3.46
C LYS A 107 -4.57 8.43 -3.69
N THR A 108 -5.15 9.38 -2.95
CA THR A 108 -4.59 10.74 -2.86
C THR A 108 -3.18 10.77 -2.29
N GLU A 109 -2.73 9.66 -1.70
CA GLU A 109 -1.34 9.46 -1.24
C GLU A 109 -0.30 9.82 -2.31
N ILE A 110 -0.63 9.67 -3.61
CA ILE A 110 0.33 9.82 -4.71
C ILE A 110 0.91 11.23 -4.76
N ILE A 111 0.07 12.26 -4.62
CA ILE A 111 0.53 13.65 -4.57
C ILE A 111 1.43 13.84 -3.34
N GLN A 112 1.00 13.32 -2.21
CA GLN A 112 1.73 13.45 -0.94
C GLN A 112 3.07 12.72 -0.99
N VAL A 113 3.11 11.52 -1.60
CA VAL A 113 4.34 10.75 -1.82
C VAL A 113 5.32 11.51 -2.72
N ALA A 114 4.85 12.13 -3.81
CA ALA A 114 5.70 12.91 -4.70
C ALA A 114 6.32 14.10 -3.96
N ILE A 115 5.52 14.82 -3.16
CA ILE A 115 5.98 15.97 -2.36
C ILE A 115 6.95 15.50 -1.26
N PHE A 116 6.59 14.49 -0.50
CA PHE A 116 7.43 14.01 0.62
C PHE A 116 8.72 13.33 0.12
N GLY A 117 8.65 12.58 -0.98
CA GLY A 117 9.83 11.99 -1.62
C GLY A 117 10.83 13.05 -2.06
N LEU A 118 10.34 14.13 -2.68
CA LEU A 118 11.18 15.26 -3.08
C LEU A 118 11.81 15.97 -1.86
N ILE A 119 11.01 16.34 -0.86
CA ILE A 119 11.47 17.16 0.27
C ILE A 119 12.39 16.37 1.22
N VAL A 120 12.04 15.09 1.49
CA VAL A 120 12.68 14.30 2.55
C VAL A 120 13.82 13.42 2.02
N LEU A 121 13.64 12.86 0.82
CA LEU A 121 14.58 11.91 0.23
C LEU A 121 15.39 12.49 -0.94
N GLY A 122 15.01 13.69 -1.45
CA GLY A 122 15.61 14.28 -2.65
C GLY A 122 15.24 13.52 -3.93
N ASP A 123 14.18 12.74 -3.95
CA ASP A 123 13.72 12.03 -5.15
C ASP A 123 13.32 13.04 -6.24
N PRO A 124 13.82 12.90 -7.49
CA PRO A 124 13.53 13.86 -8.54
C PRO A 124 12.06 13.82 -8.96
N VAL A 125 11.45 14.99 -9.15
CA VAL A 125 10.12 15.15 -9.73
C VAL A 125 10.27 15.86 -11.08
N THR A 126 10.18 15.09 -12.17
CA THR A 126 10.23 15.62 -13.51
C THR A 126 8.84 16.15 -13.94
N VAL A 127 8.79 16.95 -15.03
CA VAL A 127 7.53 17.38 -15.63
C VAL A 127 6.65 16.17 -16.01
N THR A 128 7.26 15.12 -16.54
CA THR A 128 6.58 13.87 -16.89
C THR A 128 5.95 13.21 -15.66
N THR A 129 6.70 13.14 -14.54
CA THR A 129 6.18 12.64 -13.27
C THR A 129 5.01 13.48 -12.77
N ALA A 130 5.11 14.82 -12.83
CA ALA A 130 4.04 15.71 -12.42
C ALA A 130 2.77 15.52 -13.27
N LEU A 131 2.90 15.38 -14.59
CA LEU A 131 1.78 15.10 -15.49
C LEU A 131 1.15 13.73 -15.19
N ALA A 132 1.96 12.69 -14.98
CA ALA A 132 1.47 11.35 -14.63
C ALA A 132 0.68 11.34 -13.31
N VAL A 133 1.23 11.99 -12.28
CA VAL A 133 0.56 12.18 -10.98
C VAL A 133 -0.75 12.95 -11.13
N GLY A 134 -0.75 14.02 -11.93
CA GLY A 134 -1.94 14.83 -12.23
C GLY A 134 -3.04 14.02 -12.92
N CYS A 135 -2.71 13.32 -13.99
CA CYS A 135 -3.64 12.45 -14.73
C CYS A 135 -4.18 11.32 -13.83
N GLY A 136 -3.29 10.66 -13.08
CA GLY A 136 -3.67 9.60 -12.14
C GLY A 136 -4.63 10.10 -11.07
N THR A 137 -4.35 11.27 -10.49
CA THR A 137 -5.19 11.88 -9.45
C THR A 137 -6.57 12.26 -9.98
N LEU A 138 -6.64 12.91 -11.15
CA LEU A 138 -7.91 13.23 -11.80
C LEU A 138 -8.70 11.96 -12.14
N GLY A 139 -8.01 10.92 -12.60
CA GLY A 139 -8.60 9.61 -12.85
C GLY A 139 -9.22 9.01 -11.57
N VAL A 140 -8.50 9.06 -10.46
CA VAL A 140 -9.00 8.60 -9.14
C VAL A 140 -10.23 9.39 -8.71
N LEU A 141 -10.22 10.71 -8.86
CA LEU A 141 -11.34 11.57 -8.52
C LEU A 141 -12.59 11.22 -9.31
N LEU A 142 -12.46 10.96 -10.61
CA LEU A 142 -13.58 10.55 -11.46
C LEU A 142 -14.07 9.12 -11.18
N LEU A 143 -13.21 8.24 -10.65
CA LEU A 143 -13.59 6.89 -10.21
C LEU A 143 -14.30 6.87 -8.86
N SER A 144 -14.37 7.99 -8.15
CA SER A 144 -14.90 8.11 -6.78
C SER A 144 -16.26 8.81 -6.71
N PRO A 145 -17.30 8.44 -7.51
CA PRO A 145 -18.60 9.08 -7.41
C PRO A 145 -19.27 8.67 -6.09
N ALA A 146 -19.49 9.62 -5.22
CA ALA A 146 -20.22 9.41 -3.96
C ALA A 146 -21.73 9.37 -4.15
N ASP A 147 -22.25 9.98 -5.22
CA ASP A 147 -23.65 10.00 -5.59
C ASP A 147 -23.77 9.94 -7.13
N ARG A 148 -24.52 8.95 -7.62
CA ARG A 148 -24.75 8.75 -9.06
C ARG A 148 -25.63 9.81 -9.68
N GLU A 149 -26.51 10.45 -8.88
CA GLU A 149 -27.44 11.48 -9.36
C GLU A 149 -26.80 12.87 -9.43
N ARG A 150 -25.84 13.17 -8.55
CA ARG A 150 -25.18 14.48 -8.48
C ARG A 150 -23.67 14.36 -8.28
N PRO A 151 -22.95 13.72 -9.21
CA PRO A 151 -21.55 13.35 -9.00
C PRO A 151 -20.63 14.56 -8.77
N LEU A 152 -20.80 15.65 -9.53
CA LEU A 152 -19.95 16.83 -9.42
C LEU A 152 -20.15 17.59 -8.08
N ARG A 153 -21.38 17.72 -7.63
CA ARG A 153 -21.66 18.38 -6.34
C ARG A 153 -21.07 17.58 -5.19
N THR A 154 -21.20 16.28 -5.24
CA THR A 154 -20.68 15.39 -4.20
C THR A 154 -19.15 15.31 -4.22
N MET A 155 -18.53 15.40 -5.40
CA MET A 155 -17.07 15.55 -5.52
C MET A 155 -16.58 16.83 -4.82
N LEU A 156 -17.31 17.94 -4.94
CA LEU A 156 -16.90 19.22 -4.34
C LEU A 156 -17.22 19.33 -2.84
N THR A 157 -18.32 18.72 -2.37
CA THR A 157 -18.78 18.83 -0.97
C THR A 157 -18.47 17.60 -0.12
N GLY A 158 -18.17 16.46 -0.74
CA GLY A 158 -17.94 15.19 -0.05
C GLY A 158 -16.62 15.09 0.72
N TRP A 159 -15.68 15.99 0.46
CA TRP A 159 -14.32 15.98 1.05
C TRP A 159 -14.32 16.23 2.57
N THR A 160 -15.35 16.88 3.12
CA THR A 160 -15.49 17.15 4.55
C THR A 160 -16.22 16.04 5.31
N SER A 161 -16.67 15.01 4.62
CA SER A 161 -17.31 13.87 5.28
C SER A 161 -16.28 13.04 6.08
N VAL A 162 -16.73 12.46 7.19
CA VAL A 162 -15.86 11.62 8.04
C VAL A 162 -15.16 10.51 7.24
N PRO A 163 -15.83 9.75 6.34
CA PRO A 163 -15.14 8.76 5.51
C PRO A 163 -14.07 9.36 4.60
N ALA A 164 -14.31 10.53 4.01
CA ALA A 164 -13.34 11.21 3.16
C ALA A 164 -12.11 11.63 3.96
N MET A 165 -12.31 12.27 5.11
CA MET A 165 -11.22 12.70 5.99
C MET A 165 -10.38 11.51 6.48
N LEU A 166 -11.01 10.41 6.88
CA LEU A 166 -10.31 9.19 7.27
C LEU A 166 -9.55 8.56 6.09
N GLY A 167 -10.12 8.60 4.89
CA GLY A 167 -9.48 8.12 3.68
C GLY A 167 -8.26 8.95 3.28
N LEU A 168 -8.38 10.29 3.34
CA LEU A 168 -7.27 11.22 3.12
C LEU A 168 -6.15 11.03 4.14
N ALA A 169 -6.51 10.90 5.43
CA ALA A 169 -5.56 10.60 6.49
C ALA A 169 -4.88 9.25 6.27
N SER A 170 -5.63 8.21 5.84
CA SER A 170 -5.06 6.93 5.45
C SER A 170 -4.02 7.09 4.34
N GLY A 171 -4.34 7.89 3.31
CA GLY A 171 -3.41 8.23 2.23
C GLY A 171 -2.13 8.89 2.75
N ALA A 172 -2.26 9.89 3.64
CA ALA A 172 -1.12 10.58 4.23
C ALA A 172 -0.21 9.61 5.00
N PHE A 173 -0.78 8.75 5.83
CA PHE A 173 -0.01 7.76 6.57
C PHE A 173 0.59 6.67 5.67
N PHE A 174 -0.03 6.31 4.55
CA PHE A 174 0.60 5.45 3.55
C PHE A 174 1.77 6.16 2.86
N ALA A 175 1.67 7.45 2.56
CA ALA A 175 2.77 8.24 2.02
C ALA A 175 3.95 8.29 3.02
N PHE A 176 3.71 8.56 4.29
CA PHE A 176 4.72 8.52 5.34
C PHE A 176 5.36 7.13 5.46
N SER A 177 4.57 6.07 5.37
CA SER A 177 5.12 4.71 5.41
C SER A 177 6.02 4.40 4.21
N ALA A 178 5.65 4.87 3.01
CA ALA A 178 6.44 4.69 1.80
C ALA A 178 7.79 5.42 1.88
N VAL A 179 7.79 6.68 2.35
CA VAL A 179 9.01 7.46 2.60
C VAL A 179 9.88 6.75 3.65
N GLY A 180 9.27 6.29 4.75
CA GLY A 180 9.99 5.56 5.79
C GLY A 180 10.67 4.29 5.28
N TYR A 181 9.99 3.49 4.47
CA TYR A 181 10.56 2.24 3.94
C TYR A 181 11.62 2.48 2.88
N ARG A 182 11.45 3.49 2.01
CA ARG A 182 12.50 3.89 1.09
C ARG A 182 13.71 4.44 1.83
N GLY A 183 13.49 5.31 2.82
CA GLY A 183 14.57 5.81 3.69
C GLY A 183 15.31 4.69 4.40
N ALA A 184 14.59 3.67 4.90
CA ALA A 184 15.20 2.48 5.51
C ALA A 184 16.05 1.69 4.50
N ALA A 185 15.56 1.48 3.27
CA ALA A 185 16.32 0.79 2.24
C ALA A 185 17.60 1.56 1.87
N LEU A 186 17.52 2.89 1.70
CA LEU A 186 18.65 3.75 1.39
C LEU A 186 19.68 3.80 2.55
N ALA A 187 19.22 3.75 3.80
CA ALA A 187 20.09 3.76 4.98
C ALA A 187 20.97 2.50 5.11
N LEU A 188 20.67 1.42 4.40
CA LEU A 188 21.48 0.20 4.33
C LEU A 188 22.63 0.28 3.31
N GLY A 189 22.81 1.41 2.62
CA GLY A 189 23.94 1.69 1.73
C GLY A 189 24.04 0.69 0.57
N ASP A 190 25.23 0.12 0.39
CA ASP A 190 25.58 -0.76 -0.74
C ASP A 190 24.90 -2.15 -0.70
N THR A 191 23.95 -2.37 0.20
CA THR A 191 23.18 -3.62 0.26
C THR A 191 22.39 -3.82 -1.04
N PRO A 192 22.43 -5.00 -1.66
CA PRO A 192 21.62 -5.30 -2.85
C PRO A 192 20.14 -5.00 -2.61
N PHE A 193 19.48 -4.34 -3.55
CA PHE A 193 18.11 -3.83 -3.40
C PHE A 193 17.10 -4.91 -2.94
N MET A 194 17.23 -6.14 -3.41
CA MET A 194 16.34 -7.23 -2.98
C MET A 194 16.55 -7.58 -1.51
N MET A 195 17.82 -7.58 -1.05
CA MET A 195 18.15 -7.87 0.35
C MET A 195 17.73 -6.73 1.27
N SER A 196 17.97 -5.47 0.88
CA SER A 196 17.51 -4.32 1.66
C SER A 196 15.99 -4.28 1.79
N ALA A 197 15.27 -4.60 0.71
CA ALA A 197 13.80 -4.71 0.72
C ALA A 197 13.31 -5.84 1.63
N ALA A 198 13.90 -7.04 1.54
CA ALA A 198 13.51 -8.18 2.36
C ALA A 198 13.81 -7.94 3.85
N PHE A 199 14.99 -7.40 4.16
CA PHE A 199 15.38 -7.10 5.53
C PHE A 199 14.49 -6.01 6.14
N ALA A 200 14.23 -4.92 5.40
CA ALA A 200 13.32 -3.87 5.84
C ALA A 200 11.90 -4.40 6.05
N LEU A 201 11.41 -5.31 5.19
CA LEU A 201 10.09 -5.92 5.32
C LEU A 201 9.98 -6.77 6.57
N VAL A 202 10.95 -7.64 6.86
CA VAL A 202 10.96 -8.46 8.08
C VAL A 202 11.00 -7.57 9.32
N ALA A 203 11.89 -6.56 9.35
CA ALA A 203 11.98 -5.62 10.46
C ALA A 203 10.66 -4.87 10.68
N ALA A 204 10.05 -4.35 9.60
CA ALA A 204 8.78 -3.64 9.67
C ALA A 204 7.65 -4.53 10.17
N GLN A 205 7.48 -5.73 9.61
CA GLN A 205 6.39 -6.63 10.02
C GLN A 205 6.59 -7.17 11.45
N SER A 206 7.83 -7.42 11.87
CA SER A 206 8.14 -7.79 13.24
C SER A 206 7.72 -6.69 14.20
N LEU A 207 8.14 -5.45 13.93
CA LEU A 207 7.79 -4.30 14.75
C LEU A 207 6.28 -4.05 14.79
N GLN A 208 5.60 -4.13 13.64
CA GLN A 208 4.14 -3.98 13.54
C GLN A 208 3.38 -5.06 14.29
N THR A 209 3.86 -6.30 14.22
CA THR A 209 3.26 -7.43 14.96
C THR A 209 3.41 -7.24 16.46
N VAL A 210 4.61 -6.84 16.93
CA VAL A 210 4.87 -6.60 18.35
C VAL A 210 4.07 -5.40 18.88
N LEU A 211 4.11 -4.27 18.18
CA LEU A 211 3.42 -3.05 18.62
C LEU A 211 1.90 -3.22 18.61
N LEU A 212 1.32 -3.63 17.51
CA LEU A 212 -0.15 -3.77 17.40
C LEU A 212 -0.64 -4.99 18.17
N GLY A 213 0.06 -6.12 18.07
CA GLY A 213 -0.29 -7.34 18.79
C GLY A 213 -0.16 -7.17 20.30
N GLY A 214 0.94 -6.56 20.77
CA GLY A 214 1.14 -6.25 22.20
C GLY A 214 0.10 -5.25 22.72
N TRP A 215 -0.21 -4.21 21.94
CA TRP A 215 -1.25 -3.24 22.30
C TRP A 215 -2.65 -3.90 22.41
N LEU A 216 -3.01 -4.74 21.44
CA LEU A 216 -4.28 -5.48 21.45
C LEU A 216 -4.32 -6.49 22.59
N LEU A 217 -3.21 -7.18 22.85
CA LEU A 217 -3.14 -8.13 23.98
C LEU A 217 -3.36 -7.44 25.33
N ALA A 218 -2.89 -6.19 25.46
CA ALA A 218 -3.07 -5.40 26.68
C ALA A 218 -4.47 -4.77 26.81
N ARG A 219 -5.14 -4.42 25.67
CA ARG A 219 -6.39 -3.66 25.68
C ARG A 219 -7.63 -4.48 25.35
N ASP A 220 -7.51 -5.47 24.48
CA ASP A 220 -8.61 -6.34 24.03
C ASP A 220 -8.08 -7.76 23.72
N PRO A 221 -7.63 -8.51 24.75
CA PRO A 221 -7.11 -9.87 24.55
C PRO A 221 -8.01 -10.80 23.74
N PRO A 222 -9.35 -10.76 23.89
CA PRO A 222 -10.25 -11.59 23.10
C PRO A 222 -10.10 -11.42 21.59
N VAL A 223 -9.76 -10.22 21.09
CA VAL A 223 -9.50 -9.99 19.65
C VAL A 223 -8.31 -10.79 19.18
N VAL A 224 -7.23 -10.83 19.97
CA VAL A 224 -6.01 -11.58 19.62
C VAL A 224 -6.32 -13.07 19.48
N TRP A 225 -7.08 -13.62 20.43
CA TRP A 225 -7.51 -15.02 20.36
C TRP A 225 -8.43 -15.31 19.17
N ARG A 226 -9.35 -14.39 18.82
CA ARG A 226 -10.14 -14.51 17.59
C ARG A 226 -9.27 -14.48 16.34
N VAL A 227 -8.21 -13.65 16.29
CA VAL A 227 -7.23 -13.62 15.18
C VAL A 227 -6.56 -14.97 15.02
N PHE A 228 -6.12 -15.61 16.12
CA PHE A 228 -5.56 -16.98 16.06
C PHE A 228 -6.62 -18.01 15.65
N GLY A 229 -7.86 -17.93 16.13
CA GLY A 229 -8.96 -18.81 15.75
C GLY A 229 -9.31 -18.74 14.24
N ALA A 230 -9.19 -17.56 13.64
CA ALA A 230 -9.49 -17.32 12.22
C ALA A 230 -8.30 -17.65 11.27
N TRP A 231 -7.31 -18.42 11.71
CA TRP A 231 -6.03 -18.63 11.02
C TRP A 231 -6.17 -19.08 9.56
N ARG A 232 -7.08 -19.99 9.23
CA ARG A 232 -7.27 -20.50 7.85
C ARG A 232 -7.55 -19.41 6.83
N ARG A 233 -8.38 -18.43 7.18
CA ARG A 233 -8.69 -17.26 6.34
C ARG A 233 -7.60 -16.20 6.41
N SER A 234 -6.98 -16.08 7.56
CA SER A 234 -5.92 -15.10 7.84
C SER A 234 -4.61 -15.40 7.12
N VAL A 235 -4.25 -16.68 6.94
CA VAL A 235 -3.03 -17.09 6.23
C VAL A 235 -3.00 -16.57 4.80
N PHE A 236 -4.12 -16.66 4.06
CA PHE A 236 -4.18 -16.11 2.70
C PHE A 236 -4.01 -14.58 2.68
N ALA A 237 -4.68 -13.87 3.61
CA ALA A 237 -4.51 -12.41 3.73
C ALA A 237 -3.08 -12.02 4.10
N GLY A 238 -2.45 -12.78 5.01
CA GLY A 238 -1.05 -12.61 5.40
C GLY A 238 -0.08 -12.88 4.25
N PHE A 239 -0.24 -14.00 3.54
CA PHE A 239 0.58 -14.33 2.38
C PHE A 239 0.50 -13.25 1.29
N MET A 240 -0.71 -12.85 0.89
CA MET A 240 -0.91 -11.77 -0.09
C MET A 240 -0.39 -10.43 0.44
N GLY A 241 -0.47 -10.20 1.75
CA GLY A 241 0.11 -9.04 2.42
C GLY A 241 1.64 -9.00 2.36
N ALA A 242 2.30 -10.13 2.61
CA ALA A 242 3.75 -10.26 2.50
C ALA A 242 4.20 -10.13 1.03
N ALA A 243 3.53 -10.82 0.11
CA ALA A 243 3.83 -10.77 -1.33
C ALA A 243 3.67 -9.35 -1.90
N ALA A 244 2.60 -8.65 -1.54
CA ALA A 244 2.41 -7.25 -1.91
C ALA A 244 3.52 -6.36 -1.34
N SER A 245 3.82 -6.52 -0.04
CA SER A 245 4.84 -5.71 0.63
C SER A 245 6.24 -6.00 0.08
N ALA A 246 6.57 -7.26 -0.21
CA ALA A 246 7.82 -7.63 -0.88
C ALA A 246 7.97 -6.91 -2.22
N GLY A 247 6.91 -6.91 -3.04
CA GLY A 247 6.90 -6.18 -4.31
C GLY A 247 7.06 -4.66 -4.11
N TRP A 248 6.28 -4.04 -3.20
CA TRP A 248 6.38 -2.60 -2.93
C TRP A 248 7.76 -2.19 -2.42
N PHE A 249 8.31 -2.91 -1.43
CA PHE A 249 9.63 -2.59 -0.87
C PHE A 249 10.72 -2.74 -1.93
N THR A 250 10.67 -3.79 -2.75
CA THR A 250 11.62 -3.99 -3.85
C THR A 250 11.53 -2.88 -4.89
N ALA A 251 10.31 -2.54 -5.36
CA ALA A 251 10.11 -1.48 -6.32
C ALA A 251 10.61 -0.12 -5.79
N MET A 252 10.28 0.21 -4.54
CA MET A 252 10.70 1.46 -3.89
C MET A 252 12.21 1.50 -3.56
N ALA A 253 12.90 0.36 -3.52
CA ALA A 253 14.34 0.34 -3.35
C ALA A 253 15.11 0.68 -4.64
N ILE A 254 14.50 0.45 -5.81
CA ILE A 254 15.15 0.64 -7.11
C ILE A 254 14.62 1.85 -7.89
N GLU A 255 13.43 2.38 -7.56
CA GLU A 255 12.78 3.45 -8.32
C GLU A 255 12.22 4.54 -7.41
N PRO A 256 12.20 5.84 -7.86
CA PRO A 256 11.57 6.93 -7.14
C PRO A 256 10.12 6.65 -6.75
N LEU A 257 9.74 7.11 -5.54
CA LEU A 257 8.44 6.81 -4.95
C LEU A 257 7.27 7.27 -5.82
N ALA A 258 7.39 8.43 -6.47
CA ALA A 258 6.34 8.99 -7.32
C ALA A 258 6.00 8.05 -8.49
N HIS A 259 7.02 7.46 -9.15
CA HIS A 259 6.83 6.54 -10.26
C HIS A 259 6.14 5.25 -9.78
N VAL A 260 6.69 4.63 -8.74
CA VAL A 260 6.15 3.38 -8.19
C VAL A 260 4.70 3.54 -7.72
N ARG A 261 4.39 4.65 -7.03
CA ARG A 261 3.04 4.88 -6.52
C ARG A 261 2.04 5.28 -7.60
N THR A 262 2.49 6.02 -8.64
CA THR A 262 1.64 6.33 -9.78
C THR A 262 1.29 5.07 -10.56
N LEU A 263 2.27 4.22 -10.90
CA LEU A 263 2.00 2.93 -11.54
C LEU A 263 1.12 2.03 -10.66
N GLY A 264 1.29 2.13 -9.34
CA GLY A 264 0.48 1.42 -8.35
C GLY A 264 -1.01 1.71 -8.41
N LEU A 265 -1.44 2.79 -9.08
CA LEU A 265 -2.86 3.06 -9.35
C LEU A 265 -3.55 1.96 -10.18
N ILE A 266 -2.78 1.10 -10.85
CA ILE A 266 -3.31 -0.09 -11.53
C ILE A 266 -4.13 -0.97 -10.57
N GLU A 267 -3.90 -0.86 -9.26
CA GLU A 267 -4.72 -1.50 -8.23
C GLU A 267 -6.21 -1.16 -8.38
N LEU A 268 -6.56 0.07 -8.80
CA LEU A 268 -7.94 0.48 -9.01
C LEU A 268 -8.58 -0.25 -10.21
N LEU A 269 -7.80 -0.56 -11.24
CA LEU A 269 -8.26 -1.41 -12.34
C LEU A 269 -8.55 -2.82 -11.84
N PHE A 270 -7.65 -3.41 -11.06
CA PHE A 270 -7.87 -4.72 -10.45
C PHE A 270 -9.06 -4.71 -9.49
N ALA A 271 -9.18 -3.69 -8.64
CA ALA A 271 -10.31 -3.53 -7.72
C ALA A 271 -11.65 -3.43 -8.49
N SER A 272 -11.67 -2.69 -9.60
CA SER A 272 -12.86 -2.57 -10.48
C SER A 272 -13.25 -3.91 -11.12
N ILE A 273 -12.27 -4.70 -11.56
CA ILE A 273 -12.50 -6.05 -12.11
C ILE A 273 -13.08 -6.98 -11.04
N VAL A 274 -12.49 -6.97 -9.83
CA VAL A 274 -12.96 -7.77 -8.70
C VAL A 274 -14.37 -7.36 -8.29
N SER A 275 -14.63 -6.05 -8.19
CA SER A 275 -15.95 -5.50 -7.87
C SER A 275 -17.02 -5.92 -8.88
N ARG A 276 -16.72 -5.85 -10.18
CA ARG A 276 -17.63 -6.28 -11.24
C ARG A 276 -17.94 -7.78 -11.20
N LYS A 277 -16.88 -8.63 -11.05
CA LYS A 277 -17.07 -10.09 -11.07
C LYS A 277 -17.78 -10.60 -9.82
N ILE A 278 -17.49 -10.00 -8.65
CA ILE A 278 -18.05 -10.44 -7.36
C ILE A 278 -19.35 -9.71 -7.06
N PHE A 279 -19.43 -8.39 -7.30
CA PHE A 279 -20.58 -7.55 -6.91
C PHE A 279 -21.50 -7.19 -8.07
N ARG A 280 -21.17 -7.57 -9.33
CA ARG A 280 -21.97 -7.33 -10.56
C ARG A 280 -22.32 -5.84 -10.78
N GLU A 281 -21.46 -4.92 -10.33
CA GLU A 281 -21.66 -3.48 -10.46
C GLU A 281 -21.39 -3.00 -11.91
N ARG A 282 -22.24 -2.08 -12.43
CA ARG A 282 -22.05 -1.46 -13.76
C ARG A 282 -21.30 -0.14 -13.57
N LEU A 283 -20.31 0.12 -14.43
CA LEU A 283 -19.59 1.40 -14.45
C LEU A 283 -20.44 2.51 -15.08
N SER A 284 -20.41 3.68 -14.49
CA SER A 284 -20.92 4.93 -15.05
C SER A 284 -19.99 5.48 -16.13
N ARG A 285 -20.46 6.44 -16.93
CA ARG A 285 -19.63 7.12 -17.94
C ARG A 285 -18.44 7.87 -17.32
N LEU A 286 -18.63 8.46 -16.12
CA LEU A 286 -17.56 9.12 -15.37
C LEU A 286 -16.49 8.15 -14.89
N GLU A 287 -16.90 6.98 -14.42
CA GLU A 287 -15.97 5.94 -14.00
C GLU A 287 -15.14 5.42 -15.19
N ILE A 288 -15.74 5.30 -16.39
CA ILE A 288 -15.02 4.94 -17.61
C ILE A 288 -14.02 6.04 -17.99
N ALA A 289 -14.40 7.32 -17.94
CA ALA A 289 -13.49 8.43 -18.18
C ALA A 289 -12.35 8.47 -17.15
N GLY A 290 -12.65 8.24 -15.88
CA GLY A 290 -11.68 8.13 -14.81
C GLY A 290 -10.66 6.99 -15.04
N MET A 291 -11.13 5.83 -15.47
CA MET A 291 -10.24 4.73 -15.87
C MET A 291 -9.34 5.08 -17.07
N GLY A 292 -9.87 5.82 -18.05
CA GLY A 292 -9.10 6.32 -19.20
C GLY A 292 -7.97 7.26 -18.77
N LEU A 293 -8.27 8.24 -17.93
CA LEU A 293 -7.26 9.18 -17.39
C LEU A 293 -6.23 8.47 -16.52
N LEU A 294 -6.67 7.52 -15.68
CA LEU A 294 -5.78 6.71 -14.89
C LEU A 294 -4.81 5.91 -15.76
N THR A 295 -5.34 5.23 -16.80
CA THR A 295 -4.51 4.48 -17.75
C THR A 295 -3.52 5.41 -18.48
N LEU A 296 -3.94 6.62 -18.85
CA LEU A 296 -3.04 7.62 -19.42
C LEU A 296 -1.90 7.99 -18.47
N GLY A 297 -2.20 8.24 -17.18
CA GLY A 297 -1.19 8.49 -16.16
C GLY A 297 -0.20 7.33 -16.01
N LEU A 298 -0.71 6.09 -16.04
CA LEU A 298 0.14 4.89 -16.00
C LEU A 298 1.09 4.82 -17.22
N VAL A 299 0.58 5.10 -18.42
CA VAL A 299 1.40 5.12 -19.65
C VAL A 299 2.46 6.22 -19.56
N ILE A 300 2.08 7.44 -19.16
CA ILE A 300 3.02 8.56 -19.04
C ILE A 300 4.17 8.20 -18.08
N VAL A 301 3.89 7.63 -16.92
CA VAL A 301 4.94 7.30 -15.93
C VAL A 301 5.84 6.14 -16.37
N THR A 302 5.33 5.25 -17.24
CA THR A 302 6.12 4.10 -17.73
C THR A 302 6.97 4.42 -18.94
N VAL A 303 6.52 5.34 -19.80
CA VAL A 303 7.18 5.68 -21.08
C VAL A 303 7.98 6.99 -20.99
N GLY A 304 7.59 7.89 -20.11
CA GLY A 304 8.13 9.25 -20.00
C GLY A 304 9.39 9.39 -19.14
N ARG A 305 10.27 8.42 -19.20
CA ARG A 305 11.60 8.43 -18.56
C ARG A 305 12.63 9.16 -19.41
#